data_38f7c51f42bfc9501b418baccf435146
#
_entry.id   38f7c51f42bfc9501b418baccf435146
#
_cell.length_a   1.000
_cell.length_b   1.000
_cell.length_c   1.000
_cell.angle_alpha   90.00
_cell.angle_beta   90.00
_cell.angle_gamma   90.00
#
_symmetry.space_group_name_H-M   'P 1'
#
loop_
_entity.id
_entity.type
_entity.pdbx_description
1 polymer ?
#
loop_
_entity_poly.entity_id
_entity_poly.type
_entity_poly.pdbx_seq_one_letter_code
_entity_poly.pdbx_strand_id
1 'polypeptide(L)'
;MSLDAGVLINMIIGIGTDIIEVDRIKKAVEKEYFLNKVYTKREVEAFGENYQSLAANYAVKEAVSKAFGTGFRSFSPIDIEVLRDELGKPYIILYNNAKKMSEEQKISDIYVSISHTREYAVGYVIFEGI
;
A
#
# COMPACT_ATOMS: atom_id res chain seq x y z
N MET A 1 -14.21 -0.52 -26.48
CA MET A 1 -13.99 -1.95 -26.70
C MET A 1 -15.29 -2.69 -26.51
N SER A 2 -15.61 -3.56 -27.44
CA SER A 2 -16.83 -4.37 -27.37
C SER A 2 -16.53 -5.69 -26.67
N LEU A 3 -17.37 -6.08 -25.70
CA LEU A 3 -17.27 -7.37 -25.01
C LEU A 3 -18.44 -8.25 -25.39
N ASP A 4 -18.17 -9.51 -25.60
CA ASP A 4 -19.25 -10.49 -25.79
C ASP A 4 -20.00 -10.70 -24.48
N ALA A 5 -21.28 -11.04 -24.57
CA ALA A 5 -22.11 -11.34 -23.41
C ALA A 5 -21.48 -12.50 -22.63
N GLY A 6 -21.28 -12.32 -21.33
CA GLY A 6 -20.70 -13.31 -20.44
C GLY A 6 -19.17 -13.35 -20.41
N VAL A 7 -18.49 -12.54 -21.19
CA VAL A 7 -17.04 -12.41 -21.17
C VAL A 7 -16.66 -11.18 -20.36
N LEU A 8 -15.91 -11.39 -19.27
CA LEU A 8 -15.36 -10.31 -18.45
C LEU A 8 -13.85 -10.26 -18.66
N ILE A 9 -13.36 -9.08 -18.95
CA ILE A 9 -11.93 -8.84 -19.16
C ILE A 9 -11.43 -7.99 -18.00
N ASN A 10 -10.44 -8.49 -17.27
CA ASN A 10 -9.77 -7.72 -16.24
C ASN A 10 -8.89 -6.67 -16.89
N MET A 11 -8.88 -5.49 -16.32
CA MET A 11 -8.14 -4.34 -16.81
C MET A 11 -7.33 -3.73 -15.68
N ILE A 12 -6.26 -3.07 -16.03
CA ILE A 12 -5.53 -2.24 -15.08
C ILE A 12 -6.38 -1.01 -14.80
N ILE A 13 -6.74 -0.84 -13.52
CA ILE A 13 -7.59 0.28 -13.09
C ILE A 13 -6.76 1.41 -12.52
N GLY A 14 -5.65 1.08 -11.87
CA GLY A 14 -4.80 2.10 -11.27
C GLY A 14 -3.37 1.62 -11.12
N ILE A 15 -2.48 2.59 -11.06
CA ILE A 15 -1.05 2.35 -10.88
C ILE A 15 -0.53 3.43 -9.93
N GLY A 16 0.38 3.04 -9.04
CA GLY A 16 0.98 3.99 -8.13
C GLY A 16 2.41 3.59 -7.79
N THR A 17 3.22 4.58 -7.56
CA THR A 17 4.59 4.39 -7.10
C THR A 17 4.97 5.53 -6.17
N ASP A 18 5.85 5.23 -5.25
CA ASP A 18 6.38 6.22 -4.33
C ASP A 18 7.78 5.83 -3.90
N ILE A 19 8.59 6.82 -3.59
CA ILE A 19 9.93 6.65 -3.07
C ILE A 19 10.08 7.51 -1.82
N ILE A 20 10.73 6.96 -0.79
CA ILE A 20 10.92 7.68 0.46
C ILE A 20 12.30 7.39 1.05
N GLU A 21 12.85 8.36 1.72
CA GLU A 21 14.09 8.17 2.46
C GLU A 21 13.84 7.39 3.73
N VAL A 22 14.61 6.33 3.95
CA VAL A 22 14.49 5.49 5.14
C VAL A 22 14.73 6.30 6.41
N ASP A 23 15.70 7.20 6.40
CA ASP A 23 16.02 8.03 7.56
C ASP A 23 14.88 8.94 7.97
N ARG A 24 14.09 9.41 7.01
CA ARG A 24 12.91 10.22 7.28
C ARG A 24 11.87 9.44 8.08
N ILE A 25 11.66 8.18 7.74
CA ILE A 25 10.72 7.32 8.48
C ILE A 25 11.31 6.97 9.86
N LYS A 26 12.60 6.68 9.93
CA LYS A 26 13.25 6.40 11.21
C LYS A 26 13.02 7.53 12.21
N LYS A 27 13.16 8.77 11.77
CA LYS A 27 12.89 9.94 12.60
C LYS A 27 11.42 10.11 12.93
N ALA A 28 10.55 9.90 11.96
CA ALA A 28 9.11 10.09 12.13
C ALA A 28 8.52 9.11 13.15
N VAL A 29 8.95 7.85 13.14
CA VAL A 29 8.41 6.82 14.05
C VAL A 29 8.92 6.96 15.49
N GLU A 30 9.87 7.83 15.75
CA GLU A 30 10.23 8.20 17.13
C GLU A 30 9.03 8.81 17.85
N LYS A 31 8.13 9.42 17.10
CA LYS A 31 6.87 9.96 17.64
C LYS A 31 5.83 8.86 17.60
N GLU A 32 5.40 8.43 18.77
CA GLU A 32 4.38 7.38 18.90
C GLU A 32 3.09 7.74 18.15
N TYR A 33 2.74 9.02 18.14
CA TYR A 33 1.57 9.50 17.41
C TYR A 33 1.66 9.16 15.91
N PHE A 34 2.81 9.39 15.28
CA PHE A 34 3.01 9.06 13.86
C PHE A 34 2.94 7.55 13.65
N LEU A 35 3.64 6.79 14.50
CA LEU A 35 3.67 5.34 14.40
C LEU A 35 2.25 4.75 14.41
N ASN A 36 1.43 5.17 15.38
CA ASN A 36 0.08 4.63 15.56
C ASN A 36 -0.92 5.14 14.52
N LYS A 37 -0.66 6.28 13.91
CA LYS A 37 -1.54 6.83 12.87
C LYS A 37 -1.29 6.21 11.50
N VAL A 38 -0.08 5.75 11.24
CA VAL A 38 0.34 5.25 9.94
C VAL A 38 0.34 3.74 9.86
N TYR A 39 0.78 3.06 10.92
CA TYR A 39 1.00 1.61 10.90
C TYR A 39 -0.01 0.89 11.77
N THR A 40 -0.51 -0.24 11.27
CA THR A 40 -1.37 -1.12 12.05
C THR A 40 -0.56 -1.81 13.13
N LYS A 41 -1.27 -2.33 14.13
CA LYS A 41 -0.63 -3.09 15.20
C LYS A 41 0.17 -4.27 14.65
N ARG A 42 -0.36 -4.96 13.65
CA ARG A 42 0.32 -6.10 13.02
C ARG A 42 1.60 -5.67 12.29
N GLU A 43 1.59 -4.51 11.65
CA GLU A 43 2.79 -3.98 11.02
C GLU A 43 3.86 -3.66 12.06
N VAL A 44 3.47 -3.04 13.17
CA VAL A 44 4.40 -2.72 14.26
C VAL A 44 4.97 -3.99 14.87
N GLU A 45 4.13 -5.00 15.10
CA GLU A 45 4.58 -6.28 15.64
C GLU A 45 5.51 -7.02 14.69
N ALA A 46 5.22 -6.98 13.39
CA ALA A 46 6.00 -7.71 12.39
C ALA A 46 7.36 -7.07 12.11
N PHE A 47 7.43 -5.75 12.10
CA PHE A 47 8.62 -5.05 11.61
C PHE A 47 9.43 -4.36 12.70
N GLY A 48 8.80 -4.02 13.83
CA GLY A 48 9.50 -3.45 14.99
C GLY A 48 10.36 -2.25 14.62
N GLU A 49 11.67 -2.37 14.81
CA GLU A 49 12.64 -1.33 14.49
C GLU A 49 13.32 -1.55 13.13
N ASN A 50 12.76 -2.39 12.28
CA ASN A 50 13.24 -2.53 10.91
C ASN A 50 12.77 -1.34 10.09
N TYR A 51 13.55 -0.27 10.10
CA TYR A 51 13.17 1.00 9.48
C TYR A 51 13.05 0.92 7.97
N GLN A 52 13.82 0.03 7.33
CA GLN A 52 13.70 -0.19 5.88
C GLN A 52 12.33 -0.78 5.55
N SER A 53 11.86 -1.73 6.34
CA SER A 53 10.53 -2.30 6.15
C SER A 53 9.41 -1.31 6.45
N LEU A 54 9.56 -0.52 7.51
CA LEU A 54 8.59 0.53 7.81
C LEU A 54 8.53 1.59 6.72
N ALA A 55 9.69 1.98 6.18
CA ALA A 55 9.75 2.93 5.07
C ALA A 55 9.13 2.33 3.81
N ALA A 56 9.41 1.06 3.51
CA ALA A 56 8.81 0.37 2.36
C ALA A 56 7.30 0.33 2.49
N ASN A 57 6.78 0.00 3.67
CA ASN A 57 5.34 0.00 3.90
C ASN A 57 4.73 1.38 3.72
N TYR A 58 5.40 2.43 4.20
CA TYR A 58 4.93 3.80 4.00
C TYR A 58 4.87 4.14 2.52
N ALA A 59 5.90 3.80 1.76
CA ALA A 59 5.92 4.03 0.32
C ALA A 59 4.80 3.29 -0.39
N VAL A 60 4.50 2.04 0.03
CA VAL A 60 3.37 1.28 -0.53
C VAL A 60 2.04 1.96 -0.23
N LYS A 61 1.84 2.45 1.00
CA LYS A 61 0.61 3.15 1.37
C LYS A 61 0.40 4.40 0.51
N GLU A 62 1.45 5.17 0.27
CA GLU A 62 1.42 6.31 -0.63
C GLU A 62 1.13 5.88 -2.07
N ALA A 63 1.76 4.79 -2.54
CA ALA A 63 1.52 4.26 -3.87
C ALA A 63 0.06 3.83 -4.05
N VAL A 64 -0.55 3.21 -3.03
CA VAL A 64 -1.97 2.85 -3.04
C VAL A 64 -2.84 4.10 -3.21
N SER A 65 -2.54 5.17 -2.48
CA SER A 65 -3.30 6.42 -2.59
C SER A 65 -3.25 7.00 -4.01
N LYS A 66 -2.10 6.89 -4.65
CA LYS A 66 -1.91 7.33 -6.03
C LYS A 66 -2.66 6.42 -7.02
N ALA A 67 -2.65 5.11 -6.77
CA ALA A 67 -3.35 4.14 -7.63
C ALA A 67 -4.87 4.35 -7.57
N PHE A 68 -5.42 4.73 -6.41
CA PHE A 68 -6.82 5.14 -6.30
C PHE A 68 -7.11 6.46 -7.04
N GLY A 69 -6.09 7.27 -7.24
CA GLY A 69 -6.23 8.57 -7.90
C GLY A 69 -6.70 9.70 -6.99
N THR A 70 -6.84 9.46 -5.70
CA THR A 70 -7.43 10.41 -4.76
C THR A 70 -6.46 10.98 -3.74
N GLY A 71 -5.28 10.36 -3.57
CA GLY A 71 -4.48 10.61 -2.38
C GLY A 71 -5.24 10.16 -1.13
N PHE A 72 -4.86 10.66 0.04
CA PHE A 72 -5.50 10.30 1.30
C PHE A 72 -6.68 11.22 1.65
N ARG A 73 -7.58 11.43 0.70
CA ARG A 73 -8.76 12.29 0.95
C ARG A 73 -9.87 11.59 1.69
N SER A 74 -10.11 10.31 1.36
CA SER A 74 -11.24 9.56 1.89
C SER A 74 -10.86 8.45 2.84
N PHE A 75 -9.57 8.19 3.00
CA PHE A 75 -9.05 7.13 3.87
C PHE A 75 -7.68 7.53 4.39
N SER A 76 -7.18 6.78 5.36
CA SER A 76 -5.92 7.07 6.05
C SER A 76 -4.90 5.98 5.80
N PRO A 77 -3.60 6.26 5.99
CA PRO A 77 -2.56 5.22 5.83
C PRO A 77 -2.80 3.96 6.67
N ILE A 78 -3.40 4.09 7.85
CA ILE A 78 -3.68 2.95 8.71
C ILE A 78 -4.74 2.00 8.13
N ASP A 79 -5.53 2.47 7.17
CA ASP A 79 -6.52 1.63 6.49
C ASP A 79 -5.87 0.69 5.47
N ILE A 80 -4.58 0.82 5.25
CA ILE A 80 -3.80 -0.01 4.34
C ILE A 80 -2.75 -0.75 5.17
N GLU A 81 -2.83 -2.07 5.20
CA GLU A 81 -1.86 -2.89 5.92
C GLU A 81 -0.97 -3.62 4.92
N VAL A 82 0.33 -3.54 5.13
CA VAL A 82 1.31 -4.17 4.24
C VAL A 82 2.10 -5.18 5.05
N LEU A 83 1.94 -6.44 4.71
CA LEU A 83 2.61 -7.54 5.39
C LEU A 83 3.44 -8.34 4.39
N ARG A 84 4.12 -9.36 4.88
CA ARG A 84 4.92 -10.27 4.05
C ARG A 84 4.44 -11.69 4.28
N ASP A 85 4.42 -12.50 3.22
CA ASP A 85 4.14 -13.92 3.36
C ASP A 85 5.40 -14.68 3.83
N GLU A 86 5.31 -16.00 3.88
CA GLU A 86 6.39 -16.86 4.35
C GLU A 86 7.67 -16.74 3.52
N LEU A 87 7.54 -16.36 2.26
CA LEU A 87 8.67 -16.18 1.35
C LEU A 87 9.18 -14.74 1.33
N GLY A 88 8.57 -13.86 2.12
CA GLY A 88 8.92 -12.44 2.15
C GLY A 88 8.23 -11.60 1.09
N LYS A 89 7.29 -12.18 0.35
CA LYS A 89 6.55 -11.45 -0.68
C LYS A 89 5.54 -10.51 -0.02
N PRO A 90 5.54 -9.20 -0.39
CA PRO A 90 4.59 -8.27 0.18
C PRO A 90 3.17 -8.50 -0.34
N TYR A 91 2.20 -8.23 0.52
CA TYR A 91 0.80 -8.20 0.14
C TYR A 91 0.07 -7.13 0.95
N ILE A 92 -1.08 -6.71 0.44
CA ILE A 92 -1.84 -5.59 0.97
C ILE A 92 -3.20 -6.07 1.45
N ILE A 93 -3.61 -5.62 2.64
CA ILE A 93 -4.97 -5.79 3.14
C ILE A 93 -5.55 -4.39 3.33
N LEU A 94 -6.75 -4.18 2.79
CA LEU A 94 -7.45 -2.91 2.92
C LEU A 94 -8.55 -3.01 3.98
N TYR A 95 -8.72 -1.93 4.74
CA TYR A 95 -9.71 -1.81 5.80
C TYR A 95 -10.53 -0.54 5.62
N ASN A 96 -11.70 -0.52 6.25
CA ASN A 96 -12.52 0.68 6.37
C ASN A 96 -12.75 1.38 5.03
N ASN A 97 -12.50 2.68 4.95
CA ASN A 97 -12.77 3.46 3.75
C ASN A 97 -11.88 3.07 2.56
N ALA A 98 -10.67 2.58 2.78
CA ALA A 98 -9.84 2.09 1.68
C ALA A 98 -10.46 0.86 1.04
N LYS A 99 -10.98 -0.05 1.85
CA LYS A 99 -11.70 -1.23 1.35
C LYS A 99 -12.95 -0.84 0.59
N LYS A 100 -13.73 0.10 1.14
CA LYS A 100 -14.92 0.60 0.51
C LYS A 100 -14.63 1.23 -0.86
N MET A 101 -13.57 2.01 -0.96
CA MET A 101 -13.16 2.61 -2.22
C MET A 101 -12.76 1.56 -3.24
N SER A 102 -12.07 0.50 -2.81
CA SER A 102 -11.69 -0.59 -3.72
C SER A 102 -12.92 -1.28 -4.30
N GLU A 103 -13.97 -1.45 -3.50
CA GLU A 103 -15.22 -2.03 -3.97
C GLU A 103 -15.93 -1.09 -4.95
N GLU A 104 -15.98 0.20 -4.67
CA GLU A 104 -16.56 1.20 -5.54
C GLU A 104 -15.86 1.28 -6.90
N GLN A 105 -14.54 1.13 -6.92
CA GLN A 105 -13.74 1.14 -8.13
C GLN A 105 -13.66 -0.23 -8.81
N LYS A 106 -14.32 -1.25 -8.23
CA LYS A 106 -14.38 -2.62 -8.78
C LYS A 106 -13.00 -3.25 -8.93
N ILE A 107 -12.14 -3.02 -7.94
CA ILE A 107 -10.81 -3.60 -7.89
C ILE A 107 -10.94 -5.03 -7.37
N SER A 108 -10.45 -6.00 -8.15
CA SER A 108 -10.46 -7.41 -7.79
C SER A 108 -9.11 -7.87 -7.24
N ASP A 109 -8.02 -7.32 -7.73
CA ASP A 109 -6.67 -7.74 -7.37
C ASP A 109 -5.75 -6.55 -7.19
N ILE A 110 -4.86 -6.67 -6.22
CA ILE A 110 -3.84 -5.66 -5.94
C ILE A 110 -2.49 -6.35 -5.99
N TYR A 111 -1.62 -5.85 -6.85
CA TYR A 111 -0.26 -6.35 -6.99
C TYR A 111 0.68 -5.31 -6.40
N VAL A 112 1.65 -5.76 -5.63
CA VAL A 112 2.58 -4.86 -4.97
C VAL A 112 4.01 -5.37 -5.14
N SER A 113 4.92 -4.44 -5.32
CA SER A 113 6.34 -4.70 -5.36
C SER A 113 7.07 -3.67 -4.53
N ILE A 114 8.13 -4.09 -3.88
CA ILE A 114 8.96 -3.24 -3.02
C ILE A 114 10.40 -3.39 -3.45
N SER A 115 11.10 -2.26 -3.49
CA SER A 115 12.54 -2.24 -3.65
C SER A 115 13.13 -1.28 -2.62
N HIS A 116 14.28 -1.62 -2.07
CA HIS A 116 14.92 -0.72 -1.13
C HIS A 116 16.43 -0.83 -1.20
N THR A 117 17.07 0.26 -0.85
CA THR A 117 18.49 0.36 -0.59
C THR A 117 18.65 0.71 0.88
N ARG A 118 19.87 0.99 1.28
CA ARG A 118 20.12 1.48 2.65
C ARG A 118 19.39 2.79 2.91
N GLU A 119 19.31 3.67 1.91
CA GLU A 119 18.82 5.04 2.06
C GLU A 119 17.38 5.25 1.59
N TYR A 120 16.88 4.43 0.66
CA TYR A 120 15.59 4.65 0.02
C TYR A 120 14.75 3.38 0.00
N ALA A 121 13.45 3.56 0.07
CA ALA A 121 12.48 2.51 -0.17
C ALA A 121 11.49 2.96 -1.25
N VAL A 122 11.12 2.03 -2.13
CA VAL A 122 10.18 2.26 -3.23
C VAL A 122 9.02 1.30 -3.09
N GLY A 123 7.81 1.82 -3.21
CA GLY A 123 6.60 1.02 -3.32
C GLY A 123 6.00 1.17 -4.71
N TYR A 124 5.54 0.08 -5.26
CA TYR A 124 4.91 0.05 -6.58
C TYR A 124 3.65 -0.80 -6.49
N VAL A 125 2.52 -0.26 -6.97
CA VAL A 125 1.22 -0.92 -6.83
C VAL A 125 0.49 -0.88 -8.17
N ILE A 126 -0.15 -2.00 -8.51
CA ILE A 126 -1.04 -2.11 -9.67
C ILE A 126 -2.38 -2.63 -9.18
N PHE A 127 -3.45 -1.94 -9.56
CA PHE A 127 -4.82 -2.37 -9.32
C PHE A 127 -5.41 -2.95 -10.59
N GLU A 128 -5.96 -4.15 -10.47
CA GLU A 128 -6.67 -4.82 -11.57
C GLU A 128 -8.12 -4.99 -11.17
N GLY A 129 -9.01 -4.86 -12.13
CA GLY A 129 -10.45 -5.05 -11.89
C GLY A 129 -11.23 -5.16 -13.19
N ILE A 130 -12.52 -5.07 -13.08
CA ILE A 130 -13.44 -5.23 -14.21
C ILE A 130 -14.01 -3.89 -14.63
#